data_cb051a16c94577b5ef7ac686defc84ae
#
_entry.id   cb051a16c94577b5ef7ac686defc84ae
#
_cell.length_a   1.000
_cell.length_b   1.000
_cell.length_c   1.000
_cell.angle_alpha   90.00
_cell.angle_beta   90.00
_cell.angle_gamma   90.00
#
_symmetry.space_group_name_H-M   'P 1'
#
loop_
_entity.id
_entity.type
_entity.pdbx_description
1 polymer ?
#
loop_
_entity_poly.entity_id
_entity_poly.type
_entity_poly.pdbx_seq_one_letter_code
_entity_poly.pdbx_strand_id
1 'polypeptide(L)'
;GPQALTLNELPVFLEDVQMARDLFTRRVEHHERTRAKQLSTQLASMEPPNLLSTARVSIDGIDRRMVVLLQQRAQLMQVVAHAKRELGHPVRDAKREAAVFELRRQWANELGLDPKFVDVIFQAVLEYSRSLQDGRSS
;
A
#
# COMPACT_ATOMS: atom_id res chain seq x y z
N GLY A 1 8.71 0.42 36.75
CA GLY A 1 8.83 0.59 35.31
C GLY A 1 7.60 0.08 34.59
N PRO A 2 7.49 0.29 33.30
CA PRO A 2 6.34 -0.22 32.56
C PRO A 2 6.30 -1.74 32.65
N GLN A 3 5.15 -2.27 32.97
CA GLN A 3 5.00 -3.70 33.04
C GLN A 3 5.11 -4.31 31.65
N ALA A 4 5.95 -5.32 31.51
CA ALA A 4 6.02 -6.08 30.28
C ALA A 4 4.73 -6.85 30.08
N LEU A 5 4.22 -6.88 28.85
CA LEU A 5 3.08 -7.72 28.50
C LEU A 5 3.48 -9.20 28.68
N THR A 6 2.58 -9.97 29.23
CA THR A 6 2.79 -11.42 29.29
C THR A 6 2.70 -12.02 27.90
N LEU A 7 3.28 -13.20 27.69
CA LEU A 7 3.20 -13.92 26.42
C LEU A 7 1.75 -14.24 26.03
N ASN A 8 0.86 -14.40 27.02
CA ASN A 8 -0.55 -14.67 26.77
C ASN A 8 -1.34 -13.43 26.33
N GLU A 9 -0.93 -12.25 26.79
CA GLU A 9 -1.59 -10.99 26.44
C GLU A 9 -1.13 -10.44 25.08
N LEU A 10 0.11 -10.69 24.69
CA LEU A 10 0.70 -10.15 23.47
C LEU A 10 -0.08 -10.52 22.19
N PRO A 11 -0.50 -11.78 21.96
CA PRO A 11 -1.30 -12.12 20.78
C PRO A 11 -2.63 -11.37 20.70
N VAL A 12 -3.32 -11.22 21.83
CA VAL A 12 -4.61 -10.50 21.91
C VAL A 12 -4.40 -9.03 21.57
N PHE A 13 -3.37 -8.41 22.10
CA PHE A 13 -3.01 -7.02 21.79
C PHE A 13 -2.73 -6.82 20.31
N LEU A 14 -1.99 -7.73 19.66
CA LEU A 14 -1.68 -7.66 18.22
C LEU A 14 -2.94 -7.82 17.39
N GLU A 15 -3.87 -8.71 17.74
CA GLU A 15 -5.15 -8.85 17.06
C GLU A 15 -5.97 -7.57 17.13
N ASP A 16 -6.06 -6.95 18.30
CA ASP A 16 -6.80 -5.70 18.50
C ASP A 16 -6.22 -4.56 17.65
N VAL A 17 -4.90 -4.46 17.58
CA VAL A 17 -4.20 -3.47 16.75
C VAL A 17 -4.47 -3.71 15.27
N GLN A 18 -4.43 -4.97 14.82
CA GLN A 18 -4.71 -5.32 13.44
C GLN A 18 -6.16 -5.03 13.07
N MET A 19 -7.11 -5.38 13.91
CA MET A 19 -8.53 -5.08 13.70
C MET A 19 -8.79 -3.58 13.61
N ALA A 20 -8.22 -2.80 14.51
CA ALA A 20 -8.36 -1.35 14.51
C ALA A 20 -7.78 -0.74 13.22
N ARG A 21 -6.64 -1.24 12.78
CA ARG A 21 -5.98 -0.82 11.54
C ARG A 21 -6.81 -1.16 10.31
N ASP A 22 -7.35 -2.38 10.26
CA ASP A 22 -8.21 -2.82 9.16
C ASP A 22 -9.48 -1.98 9.05
N LEU A 23 -10.12 -1.69 10.19
CA LEU A 23 -11.31 -0.83 10.23
C LEU A 23 -10.98 0.60 9.76
N PHE A 24 -9.84 1.13 10.19
CA PHE A 24 -9.38 2.46 9.77
C PHE A 24 -9.12 2.49 8.26
N THR A 25 -8.41 1.49 7.73
CA THR A 25 -8.11 1.36 6.31
C THR A 25 -9.38 1.28 5.48
N ARG A 26 -10.35 0.44 5.88
CA ARG A 26 -11.64 0.32 5.19
C ARG A 26 -12.43 1.63 5.21
N ARG A 27 -12.36 2.37 6.29
CA ARG A 27 -13.03 3.66 6.41
C ARG A 27 -12.41 4.70 5.47
N VAL A 28 -11.08 4.75 5.39
CA VAL A 28 -10.35 5.61 4.46
C VAL A 28 -10.68 5.25 3.02
N GLU A 29 -10.66 3.97 2.66
CA GLU A 29 -11.01 3.48 1.33
C GLU A 29 -12.43 3.86 0.95
N HIS A 30 -13.39 3.67 1.84
CA HIS A 30 -14.78 4.04 1.59
C HIS A 30 -14.91 5.54 1.32
N HIS A 31 -14.24 6.35 2.12
CA HIS A 31 -14.23 7.81 1.97
C HIS A 31 -13.64 8.22 0.62
N GLU A 32 -12.52 7.62 0.25
CA GLU A 32 -11.85 7.90 -1.03
C GLU A 32 -12.69 7.48 -2.22
N ARG A 33 -13.34 6.31 -2.16
CA ARG A 33 -14.26 5.85 -3.20
C ARG A 33 -15.44 6.79 -3.36
N THR A 34 -16.01 7.25 -2.26
CA THR A 34 -17.13 8.19 -2.29
C THR A 34 -16.73 9.49 -2.94
N ARG A 35 -15.55 10.02 -2.58
CA ARG A 35 -15.01 11.25 -3.19
C ARG A 35 -14.76 11.07 -4.68
N ALA A 36 -14.18 9.96 -5.08
CA ALA A 36 -13.93 9.65 -6.49
C ALA A 36 -15.22 9.58 -7.29
N LYS A 37 -16.26 8.96 -6.74
CA LYS A 37 -17.58 8.87 -7.36
C LYS A 37 -18.24 10.24 -7.49
N GLN A 38 -18.17 11.05 -6.43
CA GLN A 38 -18.68 12.42 -6.45
C GLN A 38 -17.97 13.27 -7.49
N LEU A 39 -16.66 13.16 -7.57
CA LEU A 39 -15.85 13.87 -8.56
C LEU A 39 -16.24 13.45 -9.98
N SER A 40 -16.36 12.16 -10.23
CA SER A 40 -16.80 11.65 -11.54
C SER A 40 -18.16 12.18 -11.95
N THR A 41 -19.10 12.26 -11.00
CA THR A 41 -20.44 12.79 -11.23
C THR A 41 -20.39 14.29 -11.55
N GLN A 42 -19.57 15.05 -10.82
CA GLN A 42 -19.39 16.49 -11.09
C GLN A 42 -18.74 16.73 -12.45
N LEU A 43 -17.71 15.94 -12.78
CA LEU A 43 -17.00 16.05 -14.04
C LEU A 43 -17.90 15.73 -15.23
N ALA A 44 -18.82 14.78 -15.10
CA ALA A 44 -19.71 14.37 -16.17
C ALA A 44 -20.61 15.49 -16.71
N SER A 45 -20.84 16.54 -15.91
CA SER A 45 -21.65 17.70 -16.30
C SER A 45 -20.86 18.83 -16.97
N MET A 46 -19.54 18.70 -17.05
CA MET A 46 -18.69 19.70 -17.64
C MET A 46 -18.60 19.62 -19.16
N GLU A 47 -18.37 20.74 -19.80
CA GLU A 47 -18.08 20.79 -21.24
C GLU A 47 -16.75 20.07 -21.52
N PRO A 48 -16.62 19.36 -22.68
CA PRO A 48 -15.47 18.51 -22.96
C PRO A 48 -14.08 19.14 -22.76
N PRO A 49 -13.80 20.39 -23.22
CA PRO A 49 -12.49 20.97 -22.96
C PRO A 49 -12.17 21.14 -21.48
N ASN A 50 -13.13 21.61 -20.69
CA ASN A 50 -12.98 21.77 -19.24
C ASN A 50 -12.91 20.44 -18.54
N LEU A 51 -13.70 19.48 -18.98
CA LEU A 51 -13.69 18.10 -18.47
C LEU A 51 -12.31 17.47 -18.62
N LEU A 52 -11.71 17.56 -19.81
CA LEU A 52 -10.40 17.00 -20.09
C LEU A 52 -9.30 17.64 -19.21
N SER A 53 -9.31 18.97 -19.14
CA SER A 53 -8.34 19.72 -18.34
C SER A 53 -8.46 19.36 -16.85
N THR A 54 -9.67 19.35 -16.31
CA THR A 54 -9.91 19.05 -14.90
C THR A 54 -9.56 17.60 -14.56
N ALA A 55 -9.91 16.67 -15.45
CA ALA A 55 -9.56 15.26 -15.26
C ALA A 55 -8.05 15.05 -15.22
N ARG A 56 -7.30 15.70 -16.09
CA ARG A 56 -5.83 15.62 -16.11
C ARG A 56 -5.21 16.17 -14.83
N VAL A 57 -5.68 17.29 -14.34
CA VAL A 57 -5.21 17.84 -13.05
C VAL A 57 -5.49 16.87 -11.90
N SER A 58 -6.67 16.25 -11.91
CA SER A 58 -7.03 15.25 -10.90
C SER A 58 -6.14 14.01 -10.97
N ILE A 59 -5.83 13.55 -12.18
CA ILE A 59 -4.92 12.41 -12.39
C ILE A 59 -3.52 12.75 -11.86
N ASP A 60 -3.01 13.95 -12.17
CA ASP A 60 -1.70 14.38 -11.67
C ASP A 60 -1.66 14.40 -10.14
N GLY A 61 -2.74 14.79 -9.50
CA GLY A 61 -2.87 14.75 -8.05
C GLY A 61 -2.82 13.33 -7.49
N ILE A 62 -3.48 12.38 -8.15
CA ILE A 62 -3.44 10.97 -7.79
C ILE A 62 -2.02 10.42 -7.96
N ASP A 63 -1.39 10.72 -9.09
CA ASP A 63 -0.03 10.25 -9.37
C ASP A 63 0.97 10.76 -8.32
N ARG A 64 0.85 12.03 -7.92
CA ARG A 64 1.69 12.57 -6.84
C ARG A 64 1.49 11.80 -5.54
N ARG A 65 0.26 11.48 -5.18
CA ARG A 65 -0.05 10.68 -3.99
C ARG A 65 0.55 9.28 -4.08
N MET A 66 0.51 8.67 -5.26
CA MET A 66 1.16 7.38 -5.49
C MET A 66 2.67 7.46 -5.24
N VAL A 67 3.34 8.50 -5.74
CA VAL A 67 4.78 8.71 -5.49
C VAL A 67 5.08 8.89 -4.01
N VAL A 68 4.25 9.66 -3.30
CA VAL A 68 4.40 9.84 -1.84
C VAL A 68 4.26 8.50 -1.10
N LEU A 69 3.28 7.68 -1.49
CA LEU A 69 3.08 6.36 -0.88
C LEU A 69 4.24 5.41 -1.18
N LEU A 70 4.80 5.46 -2.39
CA LEU A 70 5.99 4.70 -2.73
C LEU A 70 7.19 5.11 -1.88
N GLN A 71 7.36 6.40 -1.63
CA GLN A 71 8.41 6.91 -0.74
C GLN A 71 8.23 6.42 0.70
N GLN A 72 7.01 6.47 1.22
CA GLN A 72 6.72 5.97 2.57
C GLN A 72 7.02 4.47 2.66
N ARG A 73 6.62 3.70 1.65
CA ARG A 73 6.91 2.27 1.58
C ARG A 73 8.42 2.00 1.54
N ALA A 74 9.17 2.78 0.78
CA ALA A 74 10.63 2.66 0.70
C ALA A 74 11.29 2.90 2.07
N GLN A 75 10.82 3.89 2.81
CA GLN A 75 11.31 4.14 4.17
C GLN A 75 11.08 2.93 5.09
N LEU A 76 9.90 2.31 4.99
CA LEU A 76 9.60 1.11 5.78
C LEU A 76 10.46 -0.09 5.35
N MET A 77 10.83 -0.18 4.07
CA MET A 77 11.73 -1.23 3.60
C MET A 77 13.14 -1.08 4.20
N GLN A 78 13.59 0.13 4.47
CA GLN A 78 14.84 0.37 5.19
C GLN A 78 14.75 -0.17 6.62
N VAL A 79 13.63 0.04 7.29
CA VAL A 79 13.38 -0.51 8.63
C VAL A 79 13.37 -2.04 8.60
N VAL A 80 12.68 -2.63 7.61
CA VAL A 80 12.63 -4.08 7.42
C VAL A 80 14.04 -4.65 7.17
N ALA A 81 14.83 -3.99 6.34
CA ALA A 81 16.20 -4.40 6.06
C ALA A 81 17.05 -4.42 7.32
N HIS A 82 16.95 -3.39 8.16
CA HIS A 82 17.65 -3.32 9.43
C HIS A 82 17.23 -4.47 10.36
N ALA A 83 15.93 -4.69 10.53
CA ALA A 83 15.41 -5.75 11.38
C ALA A 83 15.85 -7.13 10.92
N LYS A 84 15.84 -7.39 9.61
CA LYS A 84 16.31 -8.65 9.04
C LYS A 84 17.80 -8.89 9.34
N ARG A 85 18.65 -7.87 9.22
CA ARG A 85 20.08 -7.98 9.56
C ARG A 85 20.28 -8.31 11.03
N GLU A 86 19.55 -7.63 11.90
CA GLU A 86 19.63 -7.90 13.35
C GLU A 86 19.20 -9.32 13.72
N LEU A 87 18.20 -9.86 13.00
CA LEU A 87 17.70 -11.21 13.23
C LEU A 87 18.46 -12.29 12.44
N GLY A 88 19.36 -11.90 11.55
CA GLY A 88 20.06 -12.85 10.68
C GLY A 88 19.16 -13.47 9.62
N HIS A 89 18.07 -12.82 9.26
CA HIS A 89 17.14 -13.31 8.25
C HIS A 89 17.62 -12.94 6.83
N PRO A 90 17.33 -13.78 5.81
CA PRO A 90 17.69 -13.46 4.42
C PRO A 90 16.85 -12.29 3.90
N VAL A 91 17.43 -11.55 2.95
CA VAL A 91 16.72 -10.47 2.25
C VAL A 91 15.50 -10.98 1.54
N ARG A 92 15.65 -12.08 0.82
CA ARG A 92 14.56 -12.67 0.05
C ARG A 92 13.81 -13.71 0.89
N ASP A 93 12.52 -13.49 1.03
CA ASP A 93 11.58 -14.41 1.65
C ASP A 93 10.52 -14.80 0.61
N ALA A 94 10.75 -15.91 -0.07
CA ALA A 94 9.88 -16.38 -1.18
C ALA A 94 8.44 -16.64 -0.71
N LYS A 95 8.27 -17.17 0.50
CA LYS A 95 6.94 -17.43 1.08
C LYS A 95 6.18 -16.13 1.31
N ARG A 96 6.86 -15.11 1.87
CA ARG A 96 6.26 -13.80 2.09
C ARG A 96 5.91 -13.13 0.76
N GLU A 97 6.79 -13.21 -0.25
CA GLU A 97 6.53 -12.63 -1.57
C GLU A 97 5.31 -13.25 -2.24
N ALA A 98 5.16 -14.57 -2.19
CA ALA A 98 3.98 -15.25 -2.73
C ALA A 98 2.70 -14.78 -2.03
N ALA A 99 2.73 -14.66 -0.71
CA ALA A 99 1.60 -14.16 0.08
C ALA A 99 1.26 -12.71 -0.28
N VAL A 100 2.27 -11.88 -0.52
CA VAL A 100 2.09 -10.49 -0.95
C VAL A 100 1.34 -10.42 -2.27
N PHE A 101 1.77 -11.17 -3.28
CA PHE A 101 1.11 -11.18 -4.59
C PHE A 101 -0.34 -11.65 -4.49
N GLU A 102 -0.59 -12.72 -3.74
CA GLU A 102 -1.95 -13.24 -3.57
C GLU A 102 -2.87 -12.18 -2.94
N LEU A 103 -2.41 -11.52 -1.90
CA LEU A 103 -3.18 -10.51 -1.21
C LEU A 103 -3.49 -9.30 -2.11
N ARG A 104 -2.51 -8.87 -2.91
CA ARG A 104 -2.71 -7.73 -3.84
C ARG A 104 -3.67 -8.08 -4.96
N ARG A 105 -3.67 -9.33 -5.44
CA ARG A 105 -4.67 -9.81 -6.41
C ARG A 105 -6.07 -9.77 -5.83
N GLN A 106 -6.24 -10.20 -4.58
CA GLN A 106 -7.54 -10.11 -3.90
C GLN A 106 -8.02 -8.67 -3.82
N TRP A 107 -7.15 -7.75 -3.45
CA TRP A 107 -7.49 -6.31 -3.40
C TRP A 107 -7.86 -5.76 -4.78
N ALA A 108 -7.13 -6.16 -5.81
CA ALA A 108 -7.45 -5.77 -7.18
C ALA A 108 -8.86 -6.20 -7.57
N ASN A 109 -9.23 -7.45 -7.28
CA ASN A 109 -10.56 -7.97 -7.55
C ASN A 109 -11.63 -7.21 -6.76
N GLU A 110 -11.41 -6.93 -5.48
CA GLU A 110 -12.33 -6.18 -4.64
C GLU A 110 -12.56 -4.76 -5.18
N LEU A 111 -11.52 -4.16 -5.73
CA LEU A 111 -11.56 -2.76 -6.21
C LEU A 111 -11.88 -2.63 -7.70
N GLY A 112 -12.11 -3.75 -8.38
CA GLY A 112 -12.44 -3.74 -9.80
C GLY A 112 -11.28 -3.42 -10.73
N LEU A 113 -10.04 -3.66 -10.28
CA LEU A 113 -8.84 -3.52 -11.10
C LEU A 113 -8.43 -4.87 -11.69
N ASP A 114 -7.76 -4.85 -12.85
CA ASP A 114 -7.21 -6.05 -13.44
C ASP A 114 -6.06 -6.59 -12.55
N PRO A 115 -6.18 -7.81 -12.00
CA PRO A 115 -5.12 -8.39 -11.17
C PRO A 115 -3.77 -8.50 -11.88
N LYS A 116 -3.76 -8.73 -13.19
CA LYS A 116 -2.52 -8.80 -13.98
C LYS A 116 -1.80 -7.48 -14.01
N PHE A 117 -2.54 -6.39 -14.13
CA PHE A 117 -1.98 -5.04 -14.06
C PHE A 117 -1.36 -4.75 -12.69
N VAL A 118 -2.07 -5.13 -11.64
CA VAL A 118 -1.57 -4.97 -10.25
C VAL A 118 -0.31 -5.82 -10.03
N ASP A 119 -0.26 -7.04 -10.56
CA ASP A 119 0.94 -7.89 -10.50
C ASP A 119 2.16 -7.19 -11.13
N VAL A 120 2.00 -6.59 -12.30
CA VAL A 120 3.10 -5.89 -12.99
C VAL A 120 3.64 -4.73 -12.13
N ILE A 121 2.74 -3.95 -11.55
CA ILE A 121 3.10 -2.84 -10.66
C ILE A 121 3.89 -3.35 -9.46
N PHE A 122 3.39 -4.39 -8.78
CA PHE A 122 4.02 -4.90 -7.57
C PHE A 122 5.28 -5.71 -7.85
N GLN A 123 5.47 -6.26 -9.03
CA GLN A 123 6.77 -6.81 -9.43
C GLN A 123 7.85 -5.73 -9.40
N ALA A 124 7.58 -4.58 -9.99
CA ALA A 124 8.51 -3.44 -9.97
C ALA A 124 8.75 -2.93 -8.55
N VAL A 125 7.69 -2.82 -7.76
CA VAL A 125 7.78 -2.38 -6.36
C VAL A 125 8.65 -3.34 -5.54
N LEU A 126 8.48 -4.66 -5.72
CA LEU A 126 9.26 -5.66 -4.99
C LEU A 126 10.72 -5.68 -5.42
N GLU A 127 11.01 -5.52 -6.70
CA GLU A 127 12.40 -5.39 -7.18
C GLU A 127 13.10 -4.19 -6.52
N TYR A 128 12.44 -3.06 -6.49
CA TYR A 128 12.97 -1.87 -5.82
C TYR A 128 13.18 -2.12 -4.32
N SER A 129 12.23 -2.78 -3.67
CA SER A 129 12.34 -3.14 -2.25
C SER A 129 13.55 -4.04 -1.98
N ARG A 130 13.79 -5.02 -2.84
CA ARG A 130 14.99 -5.89 -2.74
C ARG A 130 16.27 -5.08 -2.89
N SER A 131 16.33 -4.17 -3.84
CA SER A 131 17.50 -3.32 -4.06
C SER A 131 17.81 -2.46 -2.84
N LEU A 132 16.79 -1.94 -2.17
CA LEU A 132 16.94 -1.17 -0.92
C LEU A 132 17.48 -2.04 0.22
N GLN A 133 16.98 -3.29 0.34
CA GLN A 133 17.41 -4.23 1.37
C GLN A 133 18.84 -4.71 1.13
N ASP A 134 19.24 -4.89 -0.11
CA ASP A 134 20.60 -5.29 -0.50
C ASP A 134 21.60 -4.15 -0.44
N GLY A 135 21.14 -2.91 -0.27
CA GLY A 135 22.00 -1.74 -0.34
C GLY A 135 22.48 -1.41 -1.76
N ARG A 136 21.79 -1.91 -2.79
CA ARG A 136 22.15 -1.69 -4.19
C ARG A 136 21.56 -0.41 -4.79
N SER A 137 20.63 0.24 -4.11
CA SER A 137 20.09 1.50 -4.55
C SER A 137 21.08 2.61 -4.27
N SER A 138 21.49 3.27 -5.30
CA SER A 138 22.35 4.44 -5.18
C SER A 138 21.56 5.68 -4.78
#